data_e812db409a8de3133d1f2626e6a2f149
#
_entry.id   e812db409a8de3133d1f2626e6a2f149
#
_cell.length_a   1.000
_cell.length_b   1.000
_cell.length_c   1.000
_cell.angle_alpha   90.00
_cell.angle_beta   90.00
_cell.angle_gamma   90.00
#
_symmetry.space_group_name_H-M   'P 1'
#
loop_
_entity.id
_entity.type
_entity.pdbx_description
1 polymer ?
#
loop_
_entity_poly.entity_id
_entity_poly.type
_entity_poly.pdbx_seq_one_letter_code
_entity_poly.pdbx_strand_id
1 'polypeptide(L)'
;MKKSSIIAVMTAITLSACSSANSESGNTNSISATDAAIENIMTRTSVRDYTDTPIPEATIDALLRAGMAAPTAVNRQPWKFIVVTERASLDSLAQGNWRPAAKAQAAIIVCGDLTNPLEGEGRDYWVQDCSAATENILLAAHAVGLGAVWCGCYPISERVAIVKNLFGIPEEIIPMSIVMLGYPKGEQTPKDKYKADNIHYNKW
;
A
#
# COMPACT_ATOMS: atom_id res chain seq x y z
N MET A 1 -30.17 79.53 15.93
CA MET A 1 -29.58 80.21 14.72
C MET A 1 -28.58 79.26 14.08
N LYS A 2 -28.61 79.15 12.81
CA LYS A 2 -27.81 78.50 11.77
C LYS A 2 -28.42 77.18 11.22
N LYS A 3 -28.94 77.42 10.04
CA LYS A 3 -29.40 76.42 9.04
C LYS A 3 -28.19 75.66 8.47
N SER A 4 -28.33 74.39 8.23
CA SER A 4 -27.41 73.69 7.34
C SER A 4 -28.21 72.85 6.37
N SER A 5 -27.93 73.03 5.12
CA SER A 5 -28.58 72.47 3.95
C SER A 5 -28.19 70.98 3.77
N ILE A 6 -29.18 70.20 3.42
CA ILE A 6 -29.01 68.82 2.97
C ILE A 6 -28.78 68.87 1.44
N ILE A 7 -27.64 68.37 0.99
CA ILE A 7 -27.33 68.17 -0.42
C ILE A 7 -27.61 66.65 -0.70
N ALA A 8 -28.63 66.39 -1.52
CA ALA A 8 -28.91 65.12 -2.06
C ALA A 8 -27.98 64.82 -3.24
N VAL A 9 -27.17 63.79 -3.15
CA VAL A 9 -26.40 63.27 -4.27
C VAL A 9 -27.16 62.07 -4.86
N MET A 10 -27.70 62.23 -6.03
CA MET A 10 -28.25 61.16 -6.88
C MET A 10 -27.08 60.45 -7.53
N THR A 11 -26.86 59.21 -7.14
CA THR A 11 -25.88 58.32 -7.81
C THR A 11 -26.64 57.50 -8.86
N ALA A 12 -26.30 57.69 -10.11
CA ALA A 12 -26.81 56.94 -11.23
C ALA A 12 -26.25 55.51 -11.22
N ILE A 13 -27.13 54.51 -11.19
CA ILE A 13 -26.77 53.09 -11.34
C ILE A 13 -26.69 52.79 -12.83
N THR A 14 -25.46 52.60 -13.33
CA THR A 14 -25.23 52.03 -14.66
C THR A 14 -25.28 50.53 -14.57
N LEU A 15 -26.29 49.91 -15.18
CA LEU A 15 -26.32 48.46 -15.44
C LEU A 15 -25.24 48.13 -16.47
N SER A 16 -24.19 47.47 -16.00
CA SER A 16 -23.21 46.82 -16.87
C SER A 16 -23.72 45.41 -17.17
N ALA A 17 -24.05 45.14 -18.40
CA ALA A 17 -24.39 43.80 -18.91
C ALA A 17 -23.11 42.95 -18.92
N CYS A 18 -22.97 42.02 -17.98
CA CYS A 18 -21.95 40.99 -18.05
C CYS A 18 -22.36 39.95 -19.12
N SER A 19 -21.63 40.02 -20.21
CA SER A 19 -21.54 38.96 -21.21
C SER A 19 -21.06 37.69 -20.54
N SER A 20 -21.89 36.66 -20.51
CA SER A 20 -21.50 35.31 -20.08
C SER A 20 -20.52 34.72 -21.07
N ALA A 21 -19.24 34.75 -20.71
CA ALA A 21 -18.24 33.92 -21.36
C ALA A 21 -18.51 32.47 -20.94
N ASN A 22 -18.94 31.67 -21.88
CA ASN A 22 -18.94 30.22 -21.76
C ASN A 22 -17.49 29.77 -21.56
N SER A 23 -17.08 29.50 -20.33
CA SER A 23 -15.91 28.69 -20.07
C SER A 23 -16.29 27.23 -20.42
N GLU A 24 -15.78 26.76 -21.54
CA GLU A 24 -15.70 25.31 -21.80
C GLU A 24 -14.94 24.68 -20.64
N SER A 25 -15.69 24.04 -19.72
CA SER A 25 -15.10 23.17 -18.72
C SER A 25 -14.57 21.96 -19.47
N GLY A 26 -13.27 21.89 -19.66
CA GLY A 26 -12.60 20.68 -20.11
C GLY A 26 -13.06 19.54 -19.22
N ASN A 27 -13.76 18.58 -19.80
CA ASN A 27 -14.21 17.36 -19.17
C ASN A 27 -12.95 16.50 -18.89
N THR A 28 -12.23 16.79 -17.83
CA THR A 28 -11.29 15.84 -17.25
C THR A 28 -12.17 14.77 -16.60
N ASN A 29 -12.27 13.61 -17.22
CA ASN A 29 -12.84 12.41 -16.62
C ASN A 29 -12.05 12.10 -15.34
N SER A 30 -12.42 12.72 -14.23
CA SER A 30 -11.88 12.35 -12.92
C SER A 30 -12.50 11.01 -12.56
N ILE A 31 -11.66 9.96 -12.53
CA ILE A 31 -12.03 8.65 -12.01
C ILE A 31 -12.59 8.86 -10.60
N SER A 32 -13.76 8.31 -10.27
CA SER A 32 -14.32 8.40 -8.93
C SER A 32 -13.37 7.70 -7.93
N ALA A 33 -13.39 8.10 -6.67
CA ALA A 33 -12.59 7.44 -5.63
C ALA A 33 -12.93 5.93 -5.52
N THR A 34 -14.18 5.56 -5.77
CA THR A 34 -14.62 4.16 -5.80
C THR A 34 -13.98 3.41 -6.96
N ASP A 35 -14.04 3.96 -8.17
CA ASP A 35 -13.45 3.33 -9.36
C ASP A 35 -11.94 3.20 -9.22
N ALA A 36 -11.26 4.22 -8.68
CA ALA A 36 -9.83 4.19 -8.44
C ALA A 36 -9.42 3.08 -7.45
N ALA A 37 -10.20 2.85 -6.40
CA ALA A 37 -9.92 1.79 -5.43
C ALA A 37 -10.05 0.39 -6.06
N ILE A 38 -11.12 0.15 -6.82
CA ILE A 38 -11.35 -1.14 -7.51
C ILE A 38 -10.28 -1.35 -8.60
N GLU A 39 -9.99 -0.32 -9.40
CA GLU A 39 -8.96 -0.39 -10.43
C GLU A 39 -7.59 -0.74 -9.83
N ASN A 40 -7.21 -0.12 -8.71
CA ASN A 40 -5.96 -0.42 -8.01
C ASN A 40 -5.85 -1.91 -7.61
N ILE A 41 -6.95 -2.51 -7.13
CA ILE A 41 -7.00 -3.93 -6.79
C ILE A 41 -6.88 -4.81 -8.04
N MET A 42 -7.62 -4.48 -9.09
CA MET A 42 -7.71 -5.30 -10.31
C MET A 42 -6.44 -5.24 -11.16
N THR A 43 -5.71 -4.12 -11.11
CA THR A 43 -4.51 -3.90 -11.94
C THR A 43 -3.20 -4.23 -11.26
N ARG A 44 -3.19 -4.38 -9.92
CA ARG A 44 -1.98 -4.77 -9.20
C ARG A 44 -1.41 -6.11 -9.71
N THR A 45 -0.14 -6.12 -10.02
CA THR A 45 0.61 -7.32 -10.41
C THR A 45 1.83 -7.54 -9.51
N SER A 46 2.41 -8.76 -9.58
CA SER A 46 3.66 -9.08 -8.89
C SER A 46 4.85 -8.68 -9.75
N VAL A 47 5.50 -7.59 -9.39
CA VAL A 47 6.68 -7.03 -10.07
C VAL A 47 7.95 -7.59 -9.44
N ARG A 48 8.90 -8.04 -10.26
CA ARG A 48 10.17 -8.68 -9.83
C ARG A 48 11.41 -8.08 -10.48
N ASP A 49 11.23 -7.09 -11.35
CA ASP A 49 12.30 -6.35 -11.98
C ASP A 49 12.09 -4.86 -11.78
N TYR A 50 13.11 -4.16 -11.31
CA TYR A 50 13.00 -2.79 -10.84
C TYR A 50 14.10 -1.93 -11.45
N THR A 51 13.84 -0.61 -11.49
CA THR A 51 14.86 0.39 -11.81
C THR A 51 15.76 0.65 -10.59
N ASP A 52 16.86 1.34 -10.79
CA ASP A 52 17.78 1.71 -9.71
C ASP A 52 17.34 2.98 -8.95
N THR A 53 16.11 3.46 -9.19
CA THR A 53 15.56 4.66 -8.56
C THR A 53 15.28 4.41 -7.07
N PRO A 54 15.88 5.16 -6.14
CA PRO A 54 15.64 5.00 -4.71
C PRO A 54 14.18 5.29 -4.34
N ILE A 55 13.67 4.59 -3.34
CA ILE A 55 12.34 4.84 -2.78
C ILE A 55 12.48 5.86 -1.65
N PRO A 56 11.74 6.98 -1.67
CA PRO A 56 11.74 7.95 -0.57
C PRO A 56 11.28 7.33 0.75
N GLU A 57 11.90 7.70 1.87
CA GLU A 57 11.52 7.20 3.20
C GLU A 57 10.06 7.48 3.54
N ALA A 58 9.55 8.66 3.19
CA ALA A 58 8.14 9.00 3.38
C ALA A 58 7.18 8.05 2.64
N THR A 59 7.60 7.52 1.49
CA THR A 59 6.83 6.50 0.76
C THR A 59 6.82 5.18 1.54
N ILE A 60 7.96 4.76 2.07
CA ILE A 60 8.04 3.54 2.90
C ILE A 60 7.17 3.68 4.15
N ASP A 61 7.19 4.85 4.83
CA ASP A 61 6.31 5.12 5.98
C ASP A 61 4.82 5.01 5.61
N ALA A 62 4.42 5.54 4.45
CA ALA A 62 3.05 5.40 3.97
C ALA A 62 2.64 3.93 3.74
N LEU A 63 3.54 3.10 3.22
CA LEU A 63 3.30 1.66 3.05
C LEU A 63 3.15 0.94 4.39
N LEU A 64 3.97 1.28 5.39
CA LEU A 64 3.89 0.72 6.74
C LEU A 64 2.56 1.11 7.41
N ARG A 65 2.12 2.37 7.28
CA ARG A 65 0.81 2.82 7.77
C ARG A 65 -0.35 2.06 7.10
N ALA A 66 -0.27 1.83 5.79
CA ALA A 66 -1.27 1.03 5.08
C ALA A 66 -1.29 -0.42 5.61
N GLY A 67 -0.13 -1.03 5.85
CA GLY A 67 -0.02 -2.35 6.46
C GLY A 67 -0.67 -2.40 7.83
N MET A 68 -0.38 -1.41 8.70
CA MET A 68 -0.94 -1.31 10.04
C MET A 68 -2.45 -0.98 10.08
N ALA A 69 -3.03 -0.53 8.97
CA ALA A 69 -4.47 -0.30 8.84
C ALA A 69 -5.26 -1.60 8.57
N ALA A 70 -4.59 -2.73 8.37
CA ALA A 70 -5.25 -4.01 8.15
C ALA A 70 -6.05 -4.46 9.38
N PRO A 71 -7.19 -5.16 9.20
CA PRO A 71 -7.90 -5.77 10.31
C PRO A 71 -7.09 -6.91 10.92
N THR A 72 -7.33 -7.19 12.21
CA THR A 72 -6.76 -8.35 12.89
C THR A 72 -7.78 -9.04 13.77
N ALA A 73 -7.59 -10.32 14.05
CA ALA A 73 -8.41 -11.06 14.97
C ALA A 73 -8.44 -10.36 16.34
N VAL A 74 -9.65 -10.03 16.81
CA VAL A 74 -9.94 -9.27 18.04
C VAL A 74 -9.07 -8.01 18.25
N ASN A 75 -8.67 -7.37 17.15
CA ASN A 75 -7.76 -6.21 17.13
C ASN A 75 -6.41 -6.48 17.85
N ARG A 76 -5.86 -7.67 17.69
CA ARG A 76 -4.64 -8.11 18.38
C ARG A 76 -3.38 -7.43 17.86
N GLN A 77 -3.35 -7.03 16.58
CA GLN A 77 -2.25 -6.30 15.92
C GLN A 77 -0.88 -7.01 16.09
N PRO A 78 -0.76 -8.29 15.75
CA PRO A 78 0.44 -9.10 16.03
C PRO A 78 1.59 -8.81 15.09
N TRP A 79 1.42 -7.95 14.09
CA TRP A 79 2.46 -7.66 13.11
C TRP A 79 3.63 -6.88 13.69
N LYS A 80 4.82 -7.23 13.22
CA LYS A 80 6.06 -6.45 13.32
C LYS A 80 6.63 -6.30 11.91
N PHE A 81 7.33 -5.22 11.68
CA PHE A 81 7.91 -4.93 10.36
C PHE A 81 9.40 -4.65 10.49
N ILE A 82 10.19 -5.23 9.55
CA ILE A 82 11.60 -4.87 9.38
C ILE A 82 11.72 -4.24 8.00
N VAL A 83 12.20 -3.01 7.95
CA VAL A 83 12.50 -2.31 6.69
C VAL A 83 13.95 -2.55 6.34
N VAL A 84 14.19 -3.03 5.12
CA VAL A 84 15.52 -3.32 4.58
C VAL A 84 15.76 -2.43 3.38
N THR A 85 16.71 -1.51 3.50
CA THR A 85 17.12 -0.58 2.43
C THR A 85 18.60 -0.70 2.07
N GLU A 86 19.39 -1.33 2.96
CA GLU A 86 20.81 -1.53 2.72
C GLU A 86 21.05 -2.55 1.62
N ARG A 87 21.85 -2.20 0.62
CA ARG A 87 22.14 -3.09 -0.51
C ARG A 87 22.72 -4.44 -0.08
N ALA A 88 23.65 -4.44 0.89
CA ALA A 88 24.25 -5.68 1.38
C ALA A 88 23.22 -6.64 2.00
N SER A 89 22.23 -6.10 2.72
CA SER A 89 21.14 -6.88 3.32
C SER A 89 20.19 -7.42 2.26
N LEU A 90 19.87 -6.64 1.22
CA LEU A 90 19.08 -7.07 0.08
C LEU A 90 19.82 -8.15 -0.73
N ASP A 91 21.13 -8.03 -0.93
CA ASP A 91 21.94 -9.03 -1.61
C ASP A 91 22.00 -10.34 -0.81
N SER A 92 22.03 -10.27 0.51
CA SER A 92 21.96 -11.44 1.39
C SER A 92 20.61 -12.16 1.24
N LEU A 93 19.49 -11.42 1.14
CA LEU A 93 18.18 -11.99 0.84
C LEU A 93 18.16 -12.66 -0.55
N ALA A 94 18.78 -12.05 -1.55
CA ALA A 94 18.83 -12.63 -2.90
C ALA A 94 19.58 -13.97 -2.93
N GLN A 95 20.66 -14.09 -2.16
CA GLN A 95 21.42 -15.33 -1.99
C GLN A 95 20.62 -16.38 -1.20
N GLY A 96 19.77 -15.95 -0.28
CA GLY A 96 18.89 -16.78 0.54
C GLY A 96 17.59 -17.25 -0.16
N ASN A 97 17.56 -17.33 -1.50
CA ASN A 97 16.43 -17.80 -2.34
C ASN A 97 15.38 -16.74 -2.73
N TRP A 98 15.56 -15.46 -2.39
CA TRP A 98 14.62 -14.40 -2.81
C TRP A 98 15.21 -13.55 -3.95
N ARG A 99 15.36 -14.14 -5.13
CA ARG A 99 15.98 -13.52 -6.32
C ARG A 99 15.55 -12.08 -6.63
N PRO A 100 14.28 -11.67 -6.44
CA PRO A 100 13.87 -10.28 -6.69
C PRO A 100 14.62 -9.26 -5.83
N ALA A 101 15.15 -9.66 -4.67
CA ALA A 101 15.93 -8.79 -3.78
C ALA A 101 17.18 -8.22 -4.43
N ALA A 102 17.79 -8.95 -5.38
CA ALA A 102 18.98 -8.50 -6.10
C ALA A 102 18.78 -7.17 -6.85
N LYS A 103 17.53 -6.86 -7.23
CA LYS A 103 17.17 -5.63 -7.96
C LYS A 103 16.23 -4.73 -7.17
N ALA A 104 15.69 -5.18 -6.05
CA ALA A 104 14.81 -4.39 -5.21
C ALA A 104 15.55 -3.20 -4.60
N GLN A 105 14.86 -2.08 -4.44
CA GLN A 105 15.40 -0.88 -3.78
C GLN A 105 15.08 -0.87 -2.29
N ALA A 106 14.07 -1.63 -1.87
CA ALA A 106 13.75 -1.88 -0.48
C ALA A 106 13.03 -3.23 -0.33
N ALA A 107 12.99 -3.73 0.89
CA ALA A 107 12.11 -4.82 1.28
C ALA A 107 11.45 -4.53 2.62
N ILE A 108 10.21 -5.00 2.80
CA ILE A 108 9.51 -4.98 4.09
C ILE A 108 9.28 -6.43 4.48
N ILE A 109 9.91 -6.88 5.58
CA ILE A 109 9.67 -8.19 6.16
C ILE A 109 8.51 -8.05 7.13
N VAL A 110 7.42 -8.76 6.88
CA VAL A 110 6.24 -8.80 7.75
C VAL A 110 6.35 -10.02 8.65
N CYS A 111 6.37 -9.77 9.96
CA CYS A 111 6.51 -10.80 10.98
C CYS A 111 5.28 -10.85 11.88
N GLY A 112 4.94 -12.04 12.38
CA GLY A 112 4.00 -12.22 13.46
C GLY A 112 4.72 -12.25 14.82
N ASP A 113 4.19 -11.52 15.79
CA ASP A 113 4.64 -11.50 17.18
C ASP A 113 3.84 -12.54 17.98
N LEU A 114 4.50 -13.61 18.38
CA LEU A 114 3.91 -14.70 19.17
C LEU A 114 4.29 -14.62 20.67
N THR A 115 4.72 -13.46 21.16
CA THR A 115 4.95 -13.26 22.60
C THR A 115 3.64 -13.30 23.39
N ASN A 116 2.54 -12.90 22.75
CA ASN A 116 1.20 -12.92 23.35
C ASN A 116 0.14 -13.33 22.28
N PRO A 117 0.18 -14.59 21.80
CA PRO A 117 -0.74 -15.07 20.77
C PRO A 117 -2.14 -15.25 21.35
N LEU A 118 -3.14 -15.44 20.49
CA LEU A 118 -4.44 -15.96 20.90
C LEU A 118 -4.28 -17.40 21.40
N GLU A 119 -5.15 -17.79 22.34
CA GLU A 119 -5.11 -19.13 22.89
C GLU A 119 -5.86 -20.14 22.02
N GLY A 120 -5.57 -21.43 22.23
CA GLY A 120 -6.26 -22.54 21.59
C GLY A 120 -6.21 -22.50 20.07
N GLU A 121 -7.32 -22.79 19.43
CA GLU A 121 -7.46 -22.83 17.96
C GLU A 121 -7.27 -21.47 17.29
N GLY A 122 -7.41 -20.38 18.05
CA GLY A 122 -7.18 -19.02 17.57
C GLY A 122 -5.70 -18.65 17.39
N ARG A 123 -4.77 -19.50 17.86
CA ARG A 123 -3.34 -19.21 17.86
C ARG A 123 -2.80 -18.81 16.49
N ASP A 124 -3.29 -19.43 15.42
CA ASP A 124 -2.76 -19.25 14.06
C ASP A 124 -3.38 -18.07 13.28
N TYR A 125 -4.31 -17.31 13.89
CA TYR A 125 -4.87 -16.12 13.23
C TYR A 125 -3.83 -15.07 12.85
N TRP A 126 -2.68 -15.03 13.55
CA TRP A 126 -1.59 -14.13 13.20
C TRP A 126 -1.16 -14.25 11.73
N VAL A 127 -1.28 -15.44 11.14
CA VAL A 127 -0.96 -15.66 9.72
C VAL A 127 -1.92 -14.87 8.83
N GLN A 128 -3.22 -14.90 9.15
CA GLN A 128 -4.24 -14.14 8.42
C GLN A 128 -4.06 -12.64 8.63
N ASP A 129 -3.78 -12.22 9.87
CA ASP A 129 -3.54 -10.83 10.25
C ASP A 129 -2.35 -10.23 9.49
N CYS A 130 -1.21 -10.96 9.49
CA CYS A 130 -0.02 -10.56 8.74
C CYS A 130 -0.22 -10.63 7.23
N SER A 131 -1.06 -11.55 6.73
CA SER A 131 -1.43 -11.63 5.31
C SER A 131 -2.24 -10.42 4.87
N ALA A 132 -3.21 -10.00 5.69
CA ALA A 132 -3.98 -8.78 5.43
C ALA A 132 -3.09 -7.54 5.40
N ALA A 133 -2.16 -7.41 6.35
CA ALA A 133 -1.18 -6.33 6.36
C ALA A 133 -0.27 -6.35 5.12
N THR A 134 0.18 -7.54 4.70
CA THR A 134 1.00 -7.71 3.49
C THR A 134 0.25 -7.27 2.25
N GLU A 135 -1.02 -7.66 2.08
CA GLU A 135 -1.82 -7.24 0.91
C GLU A 135 -2.06 -5.73 0.91
N ASN A 136 -2.34 -5.11 2.06
CA ASN A 136 -2.45 -3.66 2.15
C ASN A 136 -1.16 -2.95 1.70
N ILE A 137 0.02 -3.46 2.07
CA ILE A 137 1.31 -2.92 1.60
C ILE A 137 1.43 -3.06 0.07
N LEU A 138 1.04 -4.20 -0.50
CA LEU A 138 1.10 -4.43 -1.95
C LEU A 138 0.17 -3.47 -2.71
N LEU A 139 -1.05 -3.27 -2.22
CA LEU A 139 -2.02 -2.35 -2.82
C LEU A 139 -1.56 -0.89 -2.71
N ALA A 140 -1.05 -0.51 -1.54
CA ALA A 140 -0.51 0.83 -1.33
C ALA A 140 0.71 1.10 -2.22
N ALA A 141 1.62 0.12 -2.36
CA ALA A 141 2.77 0.23 -3.27
C ALA A 141 2.32 0.47 -4.72
N HIS A 142 1.33 -0.29 -5.19
CA HIS A 142 0.78 -0.11 -6.54
C HIS A 142 0.14 1.27 -6.71
N ALA A 143 -0.64 1.74 -5.73
CA ALA A 143 -1.29 3.05 -5.77
C ALA A 143 -0.32 4.23 -5.86
N VAL A 144 0.90 4.09 -5.32
CA VAL A 144 1.95 5.13 -5.40
C VAL A 144 2.94 4.90 -6.54
N GLY A 145 2.64 4.01 -7.49
CA GLY A 145 3.46 3.73 -8.67
C GLY A 145 4.67 2.82 -8.41
N LEU A 146 4.75 2.17 -7.25
CA LEU A 146 5.77 1.16 -6.99
C LEU A 146 5.33 -0.22 -7.49
N GLY A 147 6.31 -0.99 -7.94
CA GLY A 147 6.19 -2.43 -8.14
C GLY A 147 6.50 -3.16 -6.84
N ALA A 148 5.72 -4.21 -6.56
CA ALA A 148 5.93 -5.05 -5.40
C ALA A 148 5.69 -6.53 -5.69
N VAL A 149 6.31 -7.41 -4.91
CA VAL A 149 6.03 -8.84 -4.92
C VAL A 149 6.06 -9.42 -3.52
N TRP A 150 5.08 -10.26 -3.23
CA TRP A 150 5.04 -11.08 -2.02
C TRP A 150 5.96 -12.30 -2.19
N CYS A 151 6.95 -12.41 -1.33
CA CYS A 151 7.83 -13.56 -1.21
C CYS A 151 7.55 -14.26 0.12
N GLY A 152 7.10 -15.51 0.09
CA GLY A 152 6.75 -16.26 1.30
C GLY A 152 7.96 -16.72 2.09
N CYS A 153 7.85 -16.67 3.45
CA CYS A 153 8.76 -17.31 4.40
C CYS A 153 8.01 -18.42 5.12
N TYR A 154 7.11 -18.09 6.03
CA TYR A 154 6.24 -19.08 6.70
C TYR A 154 5.27 -19.72 5.69
N PRO A 155 4.94 -21.02 5.78
CA PRO A 155 5.31 -21.96 6.85
C PRO A 155 6.61 -22.75 6.59
N ILE A 156 7.47 -22.34 5.67
CA ILE A 156 8.70 -23.08 5.32
C ILE A 156 9.77 -22.78 6.37
N SER A 157 10.02 -23.75 7.27
CA SER A 157 10.92 -23.58 8.41
C SER A 157 12.34 -23.15 8.02
N GLU A 158 12.89 -23.70 6.93
CA GLU A 158 14.19 -23.30 6.41
C GLU A 158 14.24 -21.81 6.04
N ARG A 159 13.21 -21.30 5.35
CA ARG A 159 13.11 -19.87 4.97
C ARG A 159 12.98 -18.97 6.20
N VAL A 160 12.16 -19.38 7.16
CA VAL A 160 12.01 -18.68 8.44
C VAL A 160 13.37 -18.58 9.15
N ALA A 161 14.11 -19.70 9.25
CA ALA A 161 15.40 -19.74 9.88
C ALA A 161 16.45 -18.84 9.18
N ILE A 162 16.48 -18.85 7.84
CA ILE A 162 17.39 -17.96 7.06
C ILE A 162 17.10 -16.49 7.40
N VAL A 163 15.84 -16.05 7.38
CA VAL A 163 15.48 -14.65 7.63
C VAL A 163 15.77 -14.27 9.10
N LYS A 164 15.46 -15.16 10.04
CA LYS A 164 15.79 -14.92 11.46
C LYS A 164 17.28 -14.71 11.66
N ASN A 165 18.10 -15.57 11.09
CA ASN A 165 19.55 -15.48 11.20
C ASN A 165 20.12 -14.22 10.55
N LEU A 166 19.61 -13.83 9.36
CA LEU A 166 20.10 -12.65 8.65
C LEU A 166 19.81 -11.34 9.39
N PHE A 167 18.68 -11.27 10.09
CA PHE A 167 18.21 -10.02 10.72
C PHE A 167 18.17 -10.06 12.26
N GLY A 168 18.69 -11.11 12.88
CA GLY A 168 18.72 -11.24 14.35
C GLY A 168 17.33 -11.26 14.98
N ILE A 169 16.35 -11.91 14.33
CA ILE A 169 14.94 -11.89 14.77
C ILE A 169 14.77 -12.83 15.97
N PRO A 170 14.16 -12.36 17.09
CA PRO A 170 13.88 -13.18 18.26
C PRO A 170 13.06 -14.43 17.98
N GLU A 171 13.12 -15.42 18.89
CA GLU A 171 12.46 -16.72 18.67
C GLU A 171 10.95 -16.61 18.52
N GLU A 172 10.32 -15.72 19.27
CA GLU A 172 8.86 -15.54 19.27
C GLU A 172 8.35 -14.72 18.09
N ILE A 173 9.24 -14.06 17.34
CA ILE A 173 8.88 -13.26 16.16
C ILE A 173 9.10 -14.11 14.92
N ILE A 174 8.03 -14.34 14.16
CA ILE A 174 8.06 -15.26 13.03
C ILE A 174 7.93 -14.49 11.70
N PRO A 175 8.98 -14.44 10.85
CA PRO A 175 8.86 -13.85 9.52
C PRO A 175 7.86 -14.62 8.66
N MET A 176 6.77 -13.94 8.28
CA MET A 176 5.69 -14.52 7.48
C MET A 176 5.93 -14.32 5.98
N SER A 177 6.28 -13.10 5.59
CA SER A 177 6.51 -12.73 4.19
C SER A 177 7.56 -11.63 4.06
N ILE A 178 8.09 -11.47 2.85
CA ILE A 178 8.94 -10.34 2.46
C ILE A 178 8.29 -9.67 1.26
N VAL A 179 7.98 -8.39 1.36
CA VAL A 179 7.53 -7.57 0.24
C VAL A 179 8.75 -6.89 -0.36
N MET A 180 9.14 -7.30 -1.58
CA MET A 180 10.19 -6.63 -2.34
C MET A 180 9.60 -5.43 -3.07
N LEU A 181 10.32 -4.31 -3.09
CA LEU A 181 9.83 -3.02 -3.54
C LEU A 181 10.84 -2.33 -4.48
N GLY A 182 10.32 -1.61 -5.47
CA GLY A 182 11.09 -0.77 -6.40
C GLY A 182 10.17 -0.16 -7.45
N TYR A 183 10.65 0.81 -8.22
CA TYR A 183 9.91 1.27 -9.39
C TYR A 183 9.97 0.22 -10.49
N PRO A 184 8.82 -0.16 -11.09
CA PRO A 184 8.77 -1.23 -12.08
C PRO A 184 9.68 -0.95 -13.28
N LYS A 185 10.42 -1.96 -13.75
CA LYS A 185 11.13 -1.90 -15.02
C LYS A 185 10.28 -2.53 -16.12
N GLY A 186 9.91 -1.72 -17.11
CA GLY A 186 9.03 -2.15 -18.20
C GLY A 186 7.55 -2.17 -17.83
N GLU A 187 6.72 -2.50 -18.83
CA GLU A 187 5.27 -2.56 -18.71
C GLU A 187 4.82 -3.77 -17.88
N GLN A 188 3.79 -3.56 -17.07
CA GLN A 188 3.18 -4.60 -16.24
C GLN A 188 1.79 -4.93 -16.75
N THR A 189 1.56 -6.18 -17.11
CA THR A 189 0.25 -6.63 -17.63
C THR A 189 -0.57 -7.29 -16.53
N PRO A 190 -1.72 -6.71 -16.12
CA PRO A 190 -2.66 -7.33 -15.21
C PRO A 190 -3.17 -8.67 -15.74
N LYS A 191 -3.53 -9.58 -14.85
CA LYS A 191 -4.06 -10.90 -15.19
C LYS A 191 -5.51 -10.99 -14.74
N ASP A 192 -6.42 -11.33 -15.66
CA ASP A 192 -7.75 -11.75 -15.27
C ASP A 192 -7.66 -13.13 -14.59
N LYS A 193 -8.14 -13.19 -13.35
CA LYS A 193 -8.15 -14.39 -12.50
C LYS A 193 -9.58 -14.81 -12.13
N TYR A 194 -10.58 -14.12 -12.67
CA TYR A 194 -11.98 -14.45 -12.39
C TYR A 194 -12.33 -15.85 -12.90
N LYS A 195 -12.96 -16.63 -12.04
CA LYS A 195 -13.49 -17.97 -12.37
C LYS A 195 -14.85 -18.13 -11.72
N ALA A 196 -15.88 -18.18 -12.54
CA ALA A 196 -17.25 -18.34 -12.06
C ALA A 196 -17.44 -19.61 -11.25
N ASP A 197 -16.73 -20.69 -11.59
CA ASP A 197 -16.81 -21.99 -10.91
C ASP A 197 -16.29 -21.96 -9.45
N ASN A 198 -15.60 -20.89 -9.06
CA ASN A 198 -15.16 -20.71 -7.66
C ASN A 198 -16.24 -20.03 -6.80
N ILE A 199 -17.43 -19.73 -7.36
CA ILE A 199 -18.48 -18.97 -6.69
C ILE A 199 -19.68 -19.86 -6.43
N HIS A 200 -20.03 -20.04 -5.17
CA HIS A 200 -21.19 -20.79 -4.75
C HIS A 200 -22.12 -19.88 -3.94
N TYR A 201 -23.41 -19.86 -4.28
CA TYR A 201 -24.40 -19.05 -3.59
C TYR A 201 -25.18 -19.89 -2.57
N ASN A 202 -25.18 -19.44 -1.31
CA ASN A 202 -25.90 -20.01 -0.17
C ASN A 202 -25.44 -21.40 0.28
N LYS A 203 -24.99 -22.25 -0.60
CA LYS A 203 -24.47 -23.60 -0.32
C LYS A 203 -23.31 -23.90 -1.26
N TRP A 204 -22.47 -24.82 -0.84
CA TRP A 204 -21.44 -25.44 -1.69
C TRP A 204 -22.11 -26.30 -2.75
#